data_7025024e9a2df6f72ef3c5075c50f2e0
#
_entry.id   7025024e9a2df6f72ef3c5075c50f2e0
#
_cell.length_a   1.000
_cell.length_b   1.000
_cell.length_c   1.000
_cell.angle_alpha   90.00
_cell.angle_beta   90.00
_cell.angle_gamma   90.00
#
_symmetry.space_group_name_H-M   'P 1'
#
loop_
_entity.id
_entity.type
_entity.pdbx_description
1 polymer ?
#
loop_
_entity_poly.entity_id
_entity_poly.type
_entity_poly.pdbx_seq_one_letter_code
_entity_poly.pdbx_strand_id
1 'polypeptide(L)'
;MRYRLRGFTLIEILVSLAILAIITTISAGLLREMWSMQKMATSHRSQIDIELTLKILINDINAALVERDGTKNVKTVEEDGKLSFKIQRPFIDPGSKALFFDTVSWTFSEEYITRQVGVDNEPLQLSVESREARLIMLTNEVAYLRLNLNGSQYDQVIDMR
;
A
#
# COMPACT_ATOMS: atom_id res chain seq x y z
N MET A 1 52.61 6.29 -48.53
CA MET A 1 52.73 5.81 -47.15
C MET A 1 52.02 4.46 -46.99
N ARG A 2 52.75 3.38 -46.74
CA ARG A 2 52.15 2.05 -46.48
C ARG A 2 51.96 1.88 -44.99
N TYR A 3 50.71 1.92 -44.51
CA TYR A 3 50.38 1.58 -43.14
C TYR A 3 50.57 0.07 -42.97
N ARG A 4 51.54 -0.33 -42.17
CA ARG A 4 51.66 -1.71 -41.70
C ARG A 4 50.55 -1.95 -40.65
N LEU A 5 49.52 -2.67 -41.04
CA LEU A 5 48.57 -3.21 -40.10
C LEU A 5 49.31 -4.23 -39.26
N ARG A 6 49.63 -3.86 -38.01
CA ARG A 6 50.10 -4.83 -36.98
C ARG A 6 48.91 -5.70 -36.61
N GLY A 7 48.98 -6.99 -36.92
CA GLY A 7 48.01 -7.98 -36.43
C GLY A 7 48.20 -8.15 -34.91
N PHE A 8 47.09 -8.41 -34.23
CA PHE A 8 47.12 -8.77 -32.79
C PHE A 8 47.92 -10.04 -32.60
N THR A 9 48.75 -10.07 -31.55
CA THR A 9 49.45 -11.28 -31.15
C THR A 9 48.49 -12.23 -30.43
N LEU A 10 48.74 -13.54 -30.47
CA LEU A 10 47.94 -14.54 -29.77
C LEU A 10 47.84 -14.23 -28.27
N ILE A 11 48.91 -13.70 -27.68
CA ILE A 11 48.95 -13.39 -26.27
C ILE A 11 48.10 -12.16 -25.91
N GLU A 12 47.99 -11.16 -26.77
CA GLU A 12 47.10 -10.00 -26.57
C GLU A 12 45.62 -10.44 -26.57
N ILE A 13 45.26 -11.36 -27.44
CA ILE A 13 43.88 -11.92 -27.47
C ILE A 13 43.59 -12.69 -26.20
N LEU A 14 44.49 -13.53 -25.72
CA LEU A 14 44.34 -14.30 -24.49
C LEU A 14 44.22 -13.41 -23.25
N VAL A 15 45.06 -12.38 -23.15
CA VAL A 15 45.00 -11.42 -22.02
C VAL A 15 43.68 -10.64 -22.06
N SER A 16 43.23 -10.18 -23.25
CA SER A 16 41.98 -9.45 -23.39
C SER A 16 40.77 -10.30 -23.01
N LEU A 17 40.75 -11.59 -23.37
CA LEU A 17 39.68 -12.53 -22.97
C LEU A 17 39.68 -12.80 -21.46
N ALA A 18 40.86 -12.92 -20.87
CA ALA A 18 40.96 -13.09 -19.40
C ALA A 18 40.43 -11.86 -18.65
N ILE A 19 40.79 -10.67 -19.10
CA ILE A 19 40.28 -9.40 -18.49
C ILE A 19 38.75 -9.32 -18.68
N LEU A 20 38.25 -9.63 -19.89
CA LEU A 20 36.81 -9.62 -20.16
C LEU A 20 36.06 -10.61 -19.26
N ALA A 21 36.59 -11.81 -19.05
CA ALA A 21 36.00 -12.81 -18.17
C ALA A 21 35.92 -12.32 -16.70
N ILE A 22 36.95 -11.64 -16.22
CA ILE A 22 36.98 -11.05 -14.87
C ILE A 22 35.90 -9.96 -14.75
N ILE A 23 35.87 -9.01 -15.70
CA ILE A 23 34.89 -7.92 -15.71
C ILE A 23 33.46 -8.44 -15.74
N THR A 24 33.16 -9.44 -16.59
CA THR A 24 31.81 -10.03 -16.69
C THR A 24 31.40 -10.73 -15.39
N THR A 25 32.33 -11.41 -14.72
CA THR A 25 32.05 -12.10 -13.45
C THR A 25 31.74 -11.09 -12.33
N ILE A 26 32.52 -10.01 -12.22
CA ILE A 26 32.26 -8.94 -11.24
C ILE A 26 30.94 -8.24 -11.53
N SER A 27 30.68 -7.90 -12.79
CA SER A 27 29.43 -7.23 -13.20
C SER A 27 28.20 -8.08 -12.93
N ALA A 28 28.26 -9.39 -13.16
CA ALA A 28 27.17 -10.30 -12.85
C ALA A 28 26.89 -10.39 -11.34
N GLY A 29 27.93 -10.35 -10.49
CA GLY A 29 27.78 -10.27 -9.05
C GLY A 29 27.08 -9.00 -8.59
N LEU A 30 27.50 -7.84 -9.08
CA LEU A 30 26.90 -6.55 -8.74
C LEU A 30 25.42 -6.45 -9.20
N LEU A 31 25.09 -6.93 -10.38
CA LEU A 31 23.72 -6.98 -10.88
C LEU A 31 22.83 -7.82 -9.96
N ARG A 32 23.31 -8.99 -9.52
CA ARG A 32 22.56 -9.86 -8.61
C ARG A 32 22.31 -9.19 -7.27
N GLU A 33 23.28 -8.47 -6.71
CA GLU A 33 23.10 -7.71 -5.47
C GLU A 33 22.09 -6.57 -5.65
N MET A 34 22.20 -5.80 -6.72
CA MET A 34 21.24 -4.73 -7.02
C MET A 34 19.80 -5.26 -7.10
N TRP A 35 19.58 -6.40 -7.76
CA TRP A 35 18.25 -7.01 -7.85
C TRP A 35 17.74 -7.49 -6.49
N SER A 36 18.61 -8.04 -5.64
CA SER A 36 18.22 -8.43 -4.28
C SER A 36 17.85 -7.23 -3.41
N MET A 37 18.60 -6.14 -3.49
CA MET A 37 18.30 -4.88 -2.79
C MET A 37 17.00 -4.24 -3.27
N GLN A 38 16.75 -4.23 -4.57
CA GLN A 38 15.51 -3.71 -5.13
C GLN A 38 14.30 -4.52 -4.66
N LYS A 39 14.42 -5.85 -4.63
CA LYS A 39 13.35 -6.74 -4.12
C LYS A 39 13.07 -6.52 -2.63
N MET A 40 14.11 -6.32 -1.81
CA MET A 40 13.94 -5.98 -0.40
C MET A 40 13.29 -4.60 -0.23
N ALA A 41 13.72 -3.59 -0.98
CA ALA A 41 13.17 -2.24 -0.89
C ALA A 41 11.67 -2.21 -1.26
N THR A 42 11.26 -2.94 -2.31
CA THR A 42 9.85 -3.04 -2.70
C THR A 42 9.01 -3.75 -1.64
N SER A 43 9.54 -4.82 -1.03
CA SER A 43 8.85 -5.54 0.04
C SER A 43 8.65 -4.68 1.29
N HIS A 44 9.67 -3.95 1.72
CA HIS A 44 9.57 -3.02 2.86
C HIS A 44 8.59 -1.88 2.59
N ARG A 45 8.59 -1.30 1.40
CA ARG A 45 7.64 -0.26 1.02
C ARG A 45 6.20 -0.76 1.09
N SER A 46 5.94 -1.94 0.56
CA SER A 46 4.62 -2.57 0.62
C SER A 46 4.14 -2.79 2.07
N GLN A 47 5.01 -3.21 2.98
CA GLN A 47 4.65 -3.36 4.40
C GLN A 47 4.31 -2.02 5.06
N ILE A 48 5.11 -0.97 4.80
CA ILE A 48 4.84 0.37 5.34
C ILE A 48 3.51 0.90 4.83
N ASP A 49 3.21 0.72 3.54
CA ASP A 49 1.96 1.16 2.94
C ASP A 49 0.75 0.43 3.55
N ILE A 50 0.86 -0.87 3.84
CA ILE A 50 -0.17 -1.65 4.53
C ILE A 50 -0.39 -1.15 5.96
N GLU A 51 0.67 -1.01 6.74
CA GLU A 51 0.58 -0.54 8.13
C GLU A 51 -0.03 0.86 8.22
N LEU A 52 0.36 1.75 7.32
CA LEU A 52 -0.21 3.10 7.23
C LEU A 52 -1.70 3.05 6.88
N THR A 53 -2.09 2.24 5.90
CA THR A 53 -3.48 2.06 5.49
C THR A 53 -4.34 1.56 6.65
N LEU A 54 -3.89 0.52 7.35
CA LEU A 54 -4.58 -0.03 8.53
C LEU A 54 -4.72 1.01 9.63
N LYS A 55 -3.64 1.74 9.93
CA LYS A 55 -3.65 2.77 10.97
C LYS A 55 -4.62 3.90 10.66
N ILE A 56 -4.69 4.36 9.41
CA ILE A 56 -5.62 5.41 8.99
C ILE A 56 -7.06 4.89 9.06
N LEU A 57 -7.33 3.67 8.56
CA LEU A 57 -8.66 3.07 8.60
C LEU A 57 -9.16 2.89 10.04
N ILE A 58 -8.35 2.33 10.93
CA ILE A 58 -8.69 2.15 12.35
C ILE A 58 -8.92 3.51 13.00
N ASN A 59 -8.12 4.52 12.69
CA ASN A 59 -8.31 5.88 13.21
C ASN A 59 -9.62 6.49 12.72
N ASP A 60 -10.00 6.31 11.45
CA ASP A 60 -11.28 6.78 10.92
C ASP A 60 -12.46 6.08 11.62
N ILE A 61 -12.38 4.77 11.86
CA ILE A 61 -13.42 4.03 12.59
C ILE A 61 -13.49 4.49 14.05
N ASN A 62 -12.35 4.68 14.71
CA ASN A 62 -12.32 5.15 16.10
C ASN A 62 -12.85 6.58 16.27
N ALA A 63 -12.68 7.41 15.26
CA ALA A 63 -13.20 8.77 15.24
C ALA A 63 -14.63 8.87 14.69
N ALA A 64 -15.29 7.73 14.40
CA ALA A 64 -16.67 7.72 13.92
C ALA A 64 -17.63 8.35 14.93
N LEU A 65 -18.66 9.00 14.42
CA LEU A 65 -19.73 9.56 15.25
C LEU A 65 -20.47 8.44 15.99
N VAL A 66 -20.65 8.62 17.29
CA VAL A 66 -21.44 7.69 18.10
C VAL A 66 -22.91 8.06 18.01
N GLU A 67 -23.75 7.09 17.64
CA GLU A 67 -25.21 7.25 17.56
C GLU A 67 -25.83 7.25 18.96
N ARG A 68 -27.15 7.53 19.05
CA ARG A 68 -27.87 7.60 20.33
C ARG A 68 -27.90 6.28 21.12
N ASP A 69 -27.76 5.17 20.42
CA ASP A 69 -27.69 3.82 21.01
C ASP A 69 -26.29 3.46 21.51
N GLY A 70 -25.32 4.36 21.38
CA GLY A 70 -23.95 4.16 21.82
C GLY A 70 -23.05 3.48 20.79
N THR A 71 -23.54 3.19 19.58
CA THR A 71 -22.74 2.55 18.51
C THR A 71 -22.12 3.58 17.57
N LYS A 72 -20.95 3.26 17.01
CA LYS A 72 -20.28 4.10 15.99
C LYS A 72 -21.02 4.01 14.65
N ASN A 73 -21.19 5.14 13.99
CA ASN A 73 -21.82 5.20 12.67
C ASN A 73 -20.83 4.77 11.58
N VAL A 74 -20.71 3.45 11.42
CA VAL A 74 -19.94 2.79 10.37
C VAL A 74 -20.88 1.87 9.59
N LYS A 75 -21.06 2.17 8.30
CA LYS A 75 -21.94 1.40 7.41
C LYS A 75 -21.10 0.67 6.36
N THR A 76 -21.37 -0.62 6.24
CA THR A 76 -20.81 -1.42 5.15
C THR A 76 -21.79 -1.40 3.98
N VAL A 77 -21.30 -1.07 2.80
CA VAL A 77 -22.09 -1.01 1.56
C VAL A 77 -21.34 -1.82 0.51
N GLU A 78 -22.06 -2.70 -0.16
CA GLU A 78 -21.54 -3.45 -1.30
C GLU A 78 -22.24 -2.96 -2.56
N GLU A 79 -21.49 -2.31 -3.45
CA GLU A 79 -21.97 -1.76 -4.72
C GLU A 79 -21.06 -2.26 -5.85
N ASP A 80 -21.62 -2.83 -6.90
CA ASP A 80 -20.90 -3.34 -8.09
C ASP A 80 -19.76 -4.33 -7.76
N GLY A 81 -19.98 -5.19 -6.74
CA GLY A 81 -18.98 -6.15 -6.28
C GLY A 81 -17.79 -5.54 -5.54
N LYS A 82 -17.84 -4.23 -5.23
CA LYS A 82 -16.86 -3.53 -4.40
C LYS A 82 -17.41 -3.32 -3.00
N LEU A 83 -16.63 -3.67 -2.01
CA LEU A 83 -16.98 -3.40 -0.63
C LEU A 83 -16.52 -1.98 -0.26
N SER A 84 -17.42 -1.24 0.38
CA SER A 84 -17.15 0.11 0.89
C SER A 84 -17.54 0.23 2.35
N PHE A 85 -16.70 0.92 3.13
CA PHE A 85 -17.06 1.38 4.48
C PHE A 85 -17.36 2.87 4.43
N LYS A 86 -18.58 3.26 4.83
CA LYS A 86 -18.99 4.66 4.97
C LYS A 86 -18.99 5.01 6.46
N ILE A 87 -18.11 5.93 6.85
CA ILE A 87 -17.83 6.30 8.23
C ILE A 87 -18.17 7.78 8.38
N GLN A 88 -19.16 8.10 9.20
CA GLN A 88 -19.47 9.49 9.52
C GLN A 88 -18.61 9.94 10.70
N ARG A 89 -17.86 11.04 10.53
CA ARG A 89 -16.98 11.57 11.57
C ARG A 89 -16.99 13.10 11.62
N PRO A 90 -16.68 13.66 12.81
CA PRO A 90 -16.52 15.12 12.95
C PRO A 90 -15.19 15.59 12.34
N PHE A 91 -15.24 16.77 11.76
CA PHE A 91 -14.09 17.53 11.28
C PHE A 91 -14.11 18.95 11.81
N ILE A 92 -12.94 19.52 11.98
CA ILE A 92 -12.79 20.95 12.35
C ILE A 92 -12.22 21.66 11.15
N ASP A 93 -12.94 22.65 10.64
CA ASP A 93 -12.43 23.53 9.60
C ASP A 93 -11.27 24.38 10.14
N PRO A 94 -10.06 24.29 9.56
CA PRO A 94 -8.90 25.03 10.05
C PRO A 94 -9.07 26.55 10.01
N GLY A 95 -9.87 27.06 9.07
CA GLY A 95 -10.09 28.49 8.86
C GLY A 95 -11.10 29.07 9.84
N SER A 96 -12.31 28.54 9.87
CA SER A 96 -13.44 29.01 10.69
C SER A 96 -13.46 28.43 12.10
N LYS A 97 -12.68 27.35 12.36
CA LYS A 97 -12.73 26.53 13.59
C LYS A 97 -14.13 25.93 13.86
N ALA A 98 -14.99 25.93 12.86
CA ALA A 98 -16.31 25.34 12.97
C ALA A 98 -16.22 23.81 12.92
N LEU A 99 -17.06 23.16 13.74
CA LEU A 99 -17.25 21.70 13.69
C LEU A 99 -18.28 21.39 12.60
N PHE A 100 -17.94 20.49 11.72
CA PHE A 100 -18.86 19.92 10.73
C PHE A 100 -18.73 18.41 10.70
N PHE A 101 -19.72 17.73 10.12
CA PHE A 101 -19.74 16.28 9.99
C PHE A 101 -19.64 15.93 8.52
N ASP A 102 -18.79 14.98 8.21
CA ASP A 102 -18.62 14.50 6.85
C ASP A 102 -18.48 12.99 6.82
N THR A 103 -18.64 12.41 5.65
CA THR A 103 -18.54 10.97 5.44
C THR A 103 -17.17 10.63 4.84
N VAL A 104 -16.44 9.76 5.50
CA VAL A 104 -15.24 9.14 4.95
C VAL A 104 -15.65 7.82 4.32
N SER A 105 -15.43 7.69 3.02
CA SER A 105 -15.70 6.48 2.27
C SER A 105 -14.39 5.74 1.99
N TRP A 106 -14.34 4.49 2.40
CA TRP A 106 -13.27 3.55 2.07
C TRP A 106 -13.79 2.54 1.07
N THR A 107 -13.19 2.45 -0.11
CA THR A 107 -13.57 1.46 -1.12
C THR A 107 -12.42 0.51 -1.35
N PHE A 108 -12.71 -0.78 -1.26
CA PHE A 108 -11.75 -1.86 -1.42
C PHE A 108 -11.93 -2.50 -2.79
N SER A 109 -10.89 -2.50 -3.59
CA SER A 109 -10.84 -3.17 -4.89
C SER A 109 -9.63 -4.08 -4.98
N GLU A 110 -9.63 -4.98 -5.97
CA GLU A 110 -8.51 -5.93 -6.16
C GLU A 110 -7.18 -5.24 -6.46
N GLU A 111 -7.20 -4.05 -7.06
CA GLU A 111 -5.98 -3.35 -7.49
C GLU A 111 -5.53 -2.27 -6.51
N TYR A 112 -6.48 -1.64 -5.79
CA TYR A 112 -6.18 -0.51 -4.92
C TYR A 112 -7.28 -0.29 -3.88
N ILE A 113 -6.93 0.41 -2.83
CA ILE A 113 -7.86 0.93 -1.84
C ILE A 113 -7.97 2.44 -2.02
N THR A 114 -9.19 2.97 -2.01
CA THR A 114 -9.41 4.42 -2.02
C THR A 114 -10.01 4.89 -0.72
N ARG A 115 -9.57 6.07 -0.27
CA ARG A 115 -10.15 6.80 0.84
C ARG A 115 -10.59 8.17 0.34
N GLN A 116 -11.87 8.50 0.51
CA GLN A 116 -12.45 9.78 0.14
C GLN A 116 -13.10 10.43 1.36
N VAL A 117 -12.85 11.71 1.57
CA VAL A 117 -13.46 12.53 2.63
C VAL A 117 -14.42 13.50 1.97
N GLY A 118 -15.72 13.32 2.24
CA GLY A 118 -16.76 14.08 1.54
C GLY A 118 -16.99 13.60 0.11
N VAL A 119 -18.02 14.15 -0.52
CA VAL A 119 -18.43 13.77 -1.88
C VAL A 119 -17.61 14.52 -2.93
N ASP A 120 -17.23 15.77 -2.64
CA ASP A 120 -16.62 16.67 -3.62
C ASP A 120 -15.09 16.59 -3.68
N ASN A 121 -14.46 15.86 -2.77
CA ASN A 121 -13.02 15.71 -2.72
C ASN A 121 -12.51 14.58 -3.59
N GLU A 122 -11.33 14.75 -4.18
CA GLU A 122 -10.67 13.69 -4.91
C GLU A 122 -10.30 12.52 -3.96
N PRO A 123 -10.56 11.27 -4.37
CA PRO A 123 -10.20 10.11 -3.56
C PRO A 123 -8.68 9.94 -3.48
N LEU A 124 -8.17 9.75 -2.28
CA LEU A 124 -6.79 9.31 -2.07
C LEU A 124 -6.68 7.83 -2.42
N GLN A 125 -5.91 7.54 -3.45
CA GLN A 125 -5.62 6.16 -3.84
C GLN A 125 -4.39 5.65 -3.08
N LEU A 126 -4.54 4.48 -2.44
CA LEU A 126 -3.48 3.79 -1.73
C LEU A 126 -3.03 2.60 -2.58
N SER A 127 -1.73 2.44 -2.76
CA SER A 127 -1.13 1.36 -3.57
C SER A 127 -1.11 0.02 -2.80
N VAL A 128 -2.29 -0.40 -2.33
CA VAL A 128 -2.49 -1.63 -1.57
C VAL A 128 -3.64 -2.38 -2.22
N GLU A 129 -3.38 -3.62 -2.64
CA GLU A 129 -4.42 -4.52 -3.16
C GLU A 129 -5.26 -5.08 -2.01
N SER A 130 -6.57 -5.17 -2.20
CA SER A 130 -7.47 -5.80 -1.22
C SER A 130 -8.31 -6.88 -1.90
N ARG A 131 -8.07 -8.13 -1.53
CA ARG A 131 -8.86 -9.26 -2.02
C ARG A 131 -10.08 -9.56 -1.18
N GLU A 132 -10.06 -9.17 0.07
CA GLU A 132 -11.16 -9.38 1.00
C GLU A 132 -11.15 -8.26 2.04
N ALA A 133 -12.30 -7.64 2.26
CA ALA A 133 -12.52 -6.71 3.36
C ALA A 133 -13.87 -7.06 3.99
N ARG A 134 -13.90 -7.29 5.29
CA ARG A 134 -15.14 -7.58 6.04
C ARG A 134 -15.09 -6.87 7.39
N LEU A 135 -16.22 -6.24 7.71
CA LEU A 135 -16.48 -5.76 9.06
C LEU A 135 -17.68 -6.55 9.60
N ILE A 136 -17.44 -7.37 10.61
CA ILE A 136 -18.43 -8.25 11.20
C ILE A 136 -18.75 -7.74 12.60
N MET A 137 -19.98 -7.33 12.84
CA MET A 137 -20.44 -6.98 14.19
C MET A 137 -20.56 -8.25 15.02
N LEU A 138 -19.77 -8.34 16.07
CA LEU A 138 -19.84 -9.45 17.04
C LEU A 138 -20.90 -9.16 18.10
N THR A 139 -20.95 -7.89 18.55
CA THR A 139 -21.97 -7.36 19.45
C THR A 139 -22.25 -5.91 19.03
N ASN A 140 -23.20 -5.24 19.71
CA ASN A 140 -23.43 -3.81 19.46
C ASN A 140 -22.22 -2.93 19.79
N GLU A 141 -21.25 -3.46 20.54
CA GLU A 141 -20.10 -2.71 21.05
C GLU A 141 -18.76 -3.14 20.42
N VAL A 142 -18.73 -4.29 19.76
CA VAL A 142 -17.50 -4.90 19.26
C VAL A 142 -17.69 -5.36 17.83
N ALA A 143 -16.82 -4.92 16.95
CA ALA A 143 -16.70 -5.40 15.58
C ALA A 143 -15.37 -6.13 15.36
N TYR A 144 -15.39 -7.03 14.42
CA TYR A 144 -14.22 -7.74 13.92
C TYR A 144 -13.95 -7.31 12.48
N LEU A 145 -12.82 -6.65 12.27
CA LEU A 145 -12.34 -6.24 10.96
C LEU A 145 -11.40 -7.31 10.43
N ARG A 146 -11.72 -7.86 9.27
CA ARG A 146 -10.84 -8.76 8.52
C ARG A 146 -10.50 -8.11 7.20
N LEU A 147 -9.22 -8.02 6.90
CA LEU A 147 -8.70 -7.50 5.62
C LEU A 147 -7.66 -8.47 5.07
N ASN A 148 -7.71 -8.73 3.76
CA ASN A 148 -6.65 -9.41 3.04
C ASN A 148 -5.96 -8.38 2.15
N LEU A 149 -4.79 -7.93 2.56
CA LEU A 149 -4.02 -6.87 1.91
C LEU A 149 -2.72 -7.45 1.34
N ASN A 150 -2.51 -7.27 0.04
CA ASN A 150 -1.35 -7.81 -0.68
C ASN A 150 -1.10 -9.31 -0.40
N GLY A 151 -2.19 -10.09 -0.24
CA GLY A 151 -2.14 -11.51 0.04
C GLY A 151 -1.88 -11.89 1.50
N SER A 152 -1.74 -10.92 2.41
CA SER A 152 -1.62 -11.15 3.86
C SER A 152 -2.93 -10.83 4.57
N GLN A 153 -3.33 -11.70 5.50
CA GLN A 153 -4.55 -11.50 6.29
C GLN A 153 -4.24 -10.69 7.55
N TYR A 154 -5.07 -9.67 7.80
CA TYR A 154 -5.04 -8.80 8.96
C TYR A 154 -6.39 -8.89 9.66
N ASP A 155 -6.35 -9.24 10.93
CA ASP A 155 -7.52 -9.41 11.78
C ASP A 155 -7.41 -8.46 12.96
N GLN A 156 -8.42 -7.62 13.16
CA GLN A 156 -8.44 -6.61 14.22
C GLN A 156 -9.81 -6.58 14.90
N VAL A 157 -9.80 -6.60 16.23
CA VAL A 157 -11.00 -6.31 17.04
C VAL A 157 -11.09 -4.81 17.26
N ILE A 158 -12.25 -4.23 16.99
CA ILE A 158 -12.50 -2.79 17.09
C ILE A 158 -13.61 -2.55 18.10
N ASP A 159 -13.37 -1.64 19.04
CA ASP A 159 -14.40 -1.13 19.95
C ASP A 159 -15.30 -0.15 19.19
N MET A 160 -16.59 -0.44 19.17
CA MET A 160 -17.62 0.32 18.46
C MET A 160 -18.43 1.24 19.40
N ARG A 161 -17.97 1.44 20.65
CA ARG A 161 -18.51 2.42 21.59
C ARG A 161 -17.98 3.82 21.35
#